data_1f98dfca60fc28b7942dee0b3c11242b
#
_entry.id   1f98dfca60fc28b7942dee0b3c11242b
#
_cell.length_a   1.000
_cell.length_b   1.000
_cell.length_c   1.000
_cell.angle_alpha   90.00
_cell.angle_beta   90.00
_cell.angle_gamma   90.00
#
_symmetry.space_group_name_H-M   'P 1'
#
loop_
_entity.id
_entity.type
_entity.pdbx_description
1 polymer ?
#
loop_
_entity_poly.entity_id
_entity_poly.type
_entity_poly.pdbx_seq_one_letter_code
_entity_poly.pdbx_strand_id
1 'polypeptide(L)'
;MDCSFSADIQTRIDNKTKPLGALGLLEKVALQLALIQSQDQAQAVEEIVIRKPTMLVFSGDHGVAKEGISIAPSEVTQQMVANFLAGGAAINCFCDVNQIEFKVIDCGMLAPIEVMVPEFKSHPNLIEQRLGNGTANFSKQAAMSSEQVALGLEYGARVAQSTIYSGSNLLMFGEMGIGNTSSASALLAALSPLAVNYCVGLGTGVNSEQLSRKLKLVSQGVSRCRGLDAKAVLSQVGGFEIVQMVGAFLEAKRLKTPVLVDGFIVSVAAYVATLLDEETRDYMLFAHRSEENGHKFVLELLKAEPLLDLGLRLGEGTGAALALPLLKAAAQFYNKMASFESAGVTV
;
A
#
# COMPACT_ATOMS: atom_id res chain seq x y z
N MET A 1 5.10 14.45 -11.68
CA MET A 1 4.00 14.25 -12.67
C MET A 1 3.81 15.53 -13.49
N ASP A 2 3.52 15.43 -14.79
CA ASP A 2 3.14 16.58 -15.62
C ASP A 2 1.77 17.13 -15.18
N CYS A 3 1.70 18.43 -14.90
CA CYS A 3 0.50 19.14 -14.46
C CYS A 3 -0.01 20.17 -15.47
N SER A 4 0.42 20.10 -16.74
CA SER A 4 0.06 21.06 -17.80
C SER A 4 -1.45 21.23 -17.98
N PHE A 5 -2.22 20.17 -17.76
CA PHE A 5 -3.69 20.18 -17.87
C PHE A 5 -4.42 20.50 -16.54
N SER A 6 -3.70 20.86 -15.46
CA SER A 6 -4.31 21.09 -14.15
C SER A 6 -5.41 22.15 -14.17
N ALA A 7 -5.16 23.27 -14.88
CA ALA A 7 -6.13 24.36 -14.98
C ALA A 7 -7.41 23.95 -15.73
N ASP A 8 -7.26 23.21 -16.83
CA ASP A 8 -8.41 22.76 -17.64
C ASP A 8 -9.28 21.76 -16.88
N ILE A 9 -8.63 20.78 -16.20
CA ILE A 9 -9.31 19.79 -15.38
C ILE A 9 -10.00 20.47 -14.20
N GLN A 10 -9.34 21.41 -13.52
CA GLN A 10 -9.93 22.15 -12.40
C GLN A 10 -11.14 22.97 -12.87
N THR A 11 -11.02 23.68 -14.00
CA THR A 11 -12.13 24.43 -14.61
C THR A 11 -13.33 23.52 -14.89
N ARG A 12 -13.09 22.31 -15.41
CA ARG A 12 -14.14 21.32 -15.63
C ARG A 12 -14.83 20.88 -14.34
N ILE A 13 -14.07 20.69 -13.25
CA ILE A 13 -14.59 20.32 -11.93
C ILE A 13 -15.41 21.47 -11.35
N ASP A 14 -14.92 22.70 -11.45
CA ASP A 14 -15.54 23.89 -10.87
C ASP A 14 -16.84 24.27 -11.57
N ASN A 15 -16.94 24.04 -12.87
CA ASN A 15 -18.14 24.31 -13.68
C ASN A 15 -19.28 23.30 -13.49
N LYS A 16 -19.08 22.23 -12.70
CA LYS A 16 -20.16 21.30 -12.37
C LYS A 16 -21.25 21.98 -11.52
N THR A 17 -22.51 21.51 -11.62
CA THR A 17 -23.67 22.07 -10.91
C THR A 17 -23.60 21.92 -9.39
N LYS A 18 -22.58 22.51 -8.77
CA LYS A 18 -22.30 22.50 -7.32
C LYS A 18 -21.56 23.77 -6.93
N PRO A 19 -21.64 24.21 -5.65
CA PRO A 19 -20.74 25.23 -5.13
C PRO A 19 -19.26 24.80 -5.26
N LEU A 20 -18.35 25.74 -5.41
CA LEU A 20 -16.91 25.48 -5.47
C LEU A 20 -16.46 24.72 -4.22
N GLY A 21 -15.71 23.63 -4.40
CA GLY A 21 -15.17 22.79 -3.33
C GLY A 21 -16.20 21.95 -2.56
N ALA A 22 -17.49 21.95 -2.96
CA ALA A 22 -18.58 21.32 -2.20
C ALA A 22 -18.48 19.79 -2.10
N LEU A 23 -17.76 19.12 -3.00
CA LEU A 23 -17.49 17.67 -2.92
C LEU A 23 -16.19 17.34 -2.18
N GLY A 24 -15.48 18.36 -1.67
CA GLY A 24 -14.32 18.20 -0.79
C GLY A 24 -13.22 17.32 -1.42
N LEU A 25 -12.81 16.28 -0.70
CA LEU A 25 -11.71 15.41 -1.13
C LEU A 25 -11.99 14.66 -2.45
N LEU A 26 -13.26 14.41 -2.80
CA LEU A 26 -13.58 13.77 -4.08
C LEU A 26 -13.16 14.61 -5.29
N GLU A 27 -13.14 15.95 -5.18
CA GLU A 27 -12.65 16.84 -6.24
C GLU A 27 -11.15 16.70 -6.43
N LYS A 28 -10.39 16.58 -5.32
CA LYS A 28 -8.95 16.33 -5.38
C LYS A 28 -8.63 14.96 -5.99
N VAL A 29 -9.42 13.93 -5.65
CA VAL A 29 -9.30 12.59 -6.24
C VAL A 29 -9.57 12.63 -7.74
N ALA A 30 -10.64 13.31 -8.17
CA ALA A 30 -10.95 13.44 -9.60
C ALA A 30 -9.85 14.20 -10.36
N LEU A 31 -9.36 15.31 -9.80
CA LEU A 31 -8.24 16.07 -10.37
C LEU A 31 -7.00 15.19 -10.54
N GLN A 32 -6.59 14.46 -9.49
CA GLN A 32 -5.41 13.60 -9.53
C GLN A 32 -5.57 12.46 -10.54
N LEU A 33 -6.71 11.77 -10.56
CA LEU A 33 -6.97 10.70 -11.52
C LEU A 33 -6.99 11.21 -12.96
N ALA A 34 -7.64 12.37 -13.22
CA ALA A 34 -7.67 12.98 -14.52
C ALA A 34 -6.26 13.40 -14.99
N LEU A 35 -5.44 13.99 -14.10
CA LEU A 35 -4.04 14.34 -14.41
C LEU A 35 -3.22 13.10 -14.76
N ILE A 36 -3.33 12.02 -13.97
CA ILE A 36 -2.62 10.77 -14.24
C ILE A 36 -3.02 10.21 -15.61
N GLN A 37 -4.32 10.19 -15.93
CA GLN A 37 -4.79 9.65 -17.20
C GLN A 37 -4.57 10.57 -18.39
N SER A 38 -4.29 11.85 -18.16
CA SER A 38 -3.92 12.82 -19.20
C SER A 38 -2.43 12.79 -19.57
N GLN A 39 -1.61 12.02 -18.82
CA GLN A 39 -0.19 11.90 -19.16
C GLN A 39 -0.01 11.37 -20.59
N ASP A 40 0.85 12.02 -21.39
CA ASP A 40 1.11 11.71 -22.80
C ASP A 40 -0.11 11.92 -23.74
N GLN A 41 -1.17 12.59 -23.29
CA GLN A 41 -2.30 12.96 -24.15
C GLN A 41 -2.07 14.35 -24.76
N ALA A 42 -2.74 14.62 -25.88
CA ALA A 42 -2.71 15.94 -26.51
C ALA A 42 -3.59 16.98 -25.79
N GLN A 43 -4.53 16.51 -24.97
CA GLN A 43 -5.47 17.32 -24.18
C GLN A 43 -5.86 16.60 -22.89
N ALA A 44 -6.46 17.33 -21.96
CA ALA A 44 -7.01 16.74 -20.74
C ALA A 44 -8.06 15.67 -21.08
N VAL A 45 -8.06 14.55 -20.32
CA VAL A 45 -9.06 13.50 -20.55
C VAL A 45 -10.47 14.01 -20.27
N GLU A 46 -11.40 13.66 -21.14
CA GLU A 46 -12.81 14.00 -20.96
C GLU A 46 -13.51 13.04 -19.98
N GLU A 47 -13.00 11.82 -19.85
CA GLU A 47 -13.54 10.79 -18.97
C GLU A 47 -12.43 10.12 -18.15
N ILE A 48 -12.65 10.00 -16.84
CA ILE A 48 -11.85 9.17 -15.96
C ILE A 48 -12.39 7.74 -16.02
N VAL A 49 -11.55 6.80 -16.41
CA VAL A 49 -11.89 5.38 -16.53
C VAL A 49 -11.18 4.59 -15.44
N ILE A 50 -11.92 3.86 -14.63
CA ILE A 50 -11.39 2.85 -13.70
C ILE A 50 -11.70 1.48 -14.28
N ARG A 51 -10.65 0.77 -14.68
CA ARG A 51 -10.73 -0.50 -15.38
C ARG A 51 -9.91 -1.56 -14.66
N LYS A 52 -10.52 -2.70 -14.40
CA LYS A 52 -9.87 -3.88 -13.83
C LYS A 52 -9.06 -3.56 -12.56
N PRO A 53 -9.67 -2.88 -11.55
CA PRO A 53 -8.96 -2.56 -10.31
C PRO A 53 -8.44 -3.86 -9.68
N THR A 54 -7.16 -3.90 -9.29
CA THR A 54 -6.52 -5.14 -8.83
C THR A 54 -5.88 -4.95 -7.47
N MET A 55 -6.20 -5.86 -6.55
CA MET A 55 -5.59 -5.99 -5.22
C MET A 55 -4.44 -6.98 -5.29
N LEU A 56 -3.26 -6.55 -4.87
CA LEU A 56 -2.06 -7.35 -4.70
C LEU A 56 -1.74 -7.45 -3.21
N VAL A 57 -1.92 -8.63 -2.60
CA VAL A 57 -1.57 -8.87 -1.19
C VAL A 57 -0.19 -9.52 -1.13
N PHE A 58 0.79 -8.78 -0.62
CA PHE A 58 2.16 -9.22 -0.46
C PHE A 58 2.34 -9.92 0.89
N SER A 59 2.84 -11.15 0.89
CA SER A 59 2.97 -11.97 2.10
C SER A 59 4.42 -12.34 2.38
N GLY A 60 4.85 -12.15 3.65
CA GLY A 60 6.22 -12.48 4.06
C GLY A 60 6.37 -12.58 5.57
N ASP A 61 7.22 -13.46 6.04
CA ASP A 61 7.48 -13.67 7.46
C ASP A 61 8.72 -12.92 7.96
N HIS A 62 8.70 -12.57 9.23
CA HIS A 62 9.73 -11.77 9.88
C HIS A 62 10.40 -12.54 11.02
N GLY A 63 11.73 -12.66 10.96
CA GLY A 63 12.50 -13.36 11.99
C GLY A 63 12.39 -12.72 13.39
N VAL A 64 12.03 -11.44 13.47
CA VAL A 64 11.79 -10.74 14.75
C VAL A 64 10.55 -11.26 15.49
N ALA A 65 9.61 -11.90 14.81
CA ALA A 65 8.42 -12.49 15.42
C ALA A 65 8.77 -13.54 16.50
N LYS A 66 9.91 -14.23 16.34
CA LYS A 66 10.43 -15.21 17.31
C LYS A 66 10.74 -14.61 18.69
N GLU A 67 10.81 -13.30 18.82
CA GLU A 67 11.06 -12.60 20.08
C GLU A 67 9.76 -12.37 20.90
N GLY A 68 8.62 -12.96 20.50
CA GLY A 68 7.36 -12.88 21.24
C GLY A 68 6.71 -11.49 21.24
N ILE A 69 6.81 -10.77 20.13
CA ILE A 69 6.25 -9.41 19.93
C ILE A 69 4.90 -9.43 19.21
N SER A 70 4.36 -10.59 18.94
CA SER A 70 3.04 -10.78 18.35
C SER A 70 2.20 -11.70 19.23
N ILE A 71 0.88 -11.54 19.18
CA ILE A 71 -0.06 -12.46 19.82
C ILE A 71 -0.21 -13.77 19.05
N ALA A 72 0.10 -13.77 17.75
CA ALA A 72 0.03 -14.93 16.88
C ALA A 72 1.43 -15.42 16.51
N PRO A 73 1.64 -16.74 16.38
CA PRO A 73 2.87 -17.31 15.86
C PRO A 73 2.97 -17.13 14.34
N SER A 74 4.18 -17.27 13.78
CA SER A 74 4.44 -17.03 12.35
C SER A 74 3.68 -17.96 11.41
N GLU A 75 3.31 -19.16 11.87
CA GLU A 75 2.50 -20.11 11.11
C GLU A 75 1.15 -19.52 10.65
N VAL A 76 0.65 -18.50 11.37
CA VAL A 76 -0.59 -17.80 11.01
C VAL A 76 -0.47 -17.08 9.67
N THR A 77 0.72 -16.62 9.27
CA THR A 77 0.92 -16.03 7.94
C THR A 77 0.52 -17.01 6.84
N GLN A 78 1.02 -18.23 6.90
CA GLN A 78 0.72 -19.27 5.90
C GLN A 78 -0.77 -19.70 5.96
N GLN A 79 -1.36 -19.79 7.17
CA GLN A 79 -2.79 -20.08 7.35
C GLN A 79 -3.67 -18.99 6.73
N MET A 80 -3.29 -17.70 6.89
CA MET A 80 -4.02 -16.60 6.29
C MET A 80 -3.89 -16.58 4.77
N VAL A 81 -2.71 -16.88 4.23
CA VAL A 81 -2.53 -17.02 2.77
C VAL A 81 -3.40 -18.16 2.22
N ALA A 82 -3.47 -19.30 2.92
CA ALA A 82 -4.41 -20.38 2.56
C ALA A 82 -5.86 -19.90 2.58
N ASN A 83 -6.25 -19.12 3.59
CA ASN A 83 -7.60 -18.54 3.70
C ASN A 83 -7.89 -17.52 2.57
N PHE A 84 -6.91 -16.70 2.17
CA PHE A 84 -7.04 -15.79 1.03
C PHE A 84 -7.28 -16.55 -0.27
N LEU A 85 -6.55 -17.62 -0.51
CA LEU A 85 -6.68 -18.45 -1.72
C LEU A 85 -8.01 -19.22 -1.73
N ALA A 86 -8.49 -19.62 -0.55
CA ALA A 86 -9.81 -20.26 -0.38
C ALA A 86 -10.99 -19.26 -0.45
N GLY A 87 -10.74 -17.94 -0.49
CA GLY A 87 -11.79 -16.92 -0.57
C GLY A 87 -12.50 -16.59 0.75
N GLY A 88 -11.92 -16.96 1.90
CA GLY A 88 -12.57 -16.88 3.22
C GLY A 88 -12.22 -15.64 4.06
N ALA A 89 -11.33 -14.77 3.62
CA ALA A 89 -10.88 -13.62 4.39
C ALA A 89 -11.74 -12.36 4.14
N ALA A 90 -11.60 -11.36 5.02
CA ALA A 90 -12.31 -10.09 4.86
C ALA A 90 -12.01 -9.41 3.52
N ILE A 91 -10.75 -9.42 3.09
CA ILE A 91 -10.36 -8.85 1.80
C ILE A 91 -11.05 -9.51 0.62
N ASN A 92 -11.28 -10.84 0.66
CA ASN A 92 -12.00 -11.54 -0.40
C ASN A 92 -13.45 -11.03 -0.52
N CYS A 93 -14.15 -10.87 0.62
CA CYS A 93 -15.52 -10.35 0.66
C CYS A 93 -15.58 -8.92 0.08
N PHE A 94 -14.59 -8.07 0.40
CA PHE A 94 -14.59 -6.69 -0.07
C PHE A 94 -14.14 -6.57 -1.53
N CYS A 95 -13.27 -7.46 -2.01
CA CYS A 95 -12.92 -7.57 -3.41
C CYS A 95 -14.11 -8.02 -4.26
N ASP A 96 -14.85 -9.03 -3.78
CA ASP A 96 -16.01 -9.56 -4.48
C ASP A 96 -17.09 -8.48 -4.65
N VAL A 97 -17.51 -7.83 -3.56
CA VAL A 97 -18.55 -6.78 -3.57
C VAL A 97 -18.19 -5.59 -4.46
N ASN A 98 -16.90 -5.26 -4.57
CA ASN A 98 -16.40 -4.11 -5.33
C ASN A 98 -15.87 -4.47 -6.73
N GLN A 99 -15.92 -5.76 -7.10
CA GLN A 99 -15.42 -6.28 -8.39
C GLN A 99 -13.93 -5.97 -8.59
N ILE A 100 -13.13 -6.29 -7.57
CA ILE A 100 -11.68 -6.11 -7.54
C ILE A 100 -11.04 -7.45 -7.88
N GLU A 101 -10.14 -7.49 -8.87
CA GLU A 101 -9.29 -8.66 -9.07
C GLU A 101 -8.34 -8.83 -7.89
N PHE A 102 -8.11 -10.08 -7.50
CA PHE A 102 -7.36 -10.40 -6.30
C PHE A 102 -6.20 -11.36 -6.60
N LYS A 103 -5.00 -11.03 -6.10
CA LYS A 103 -3.81 -11.87 -6.17
C LYS A 103 -3.07 -11.84 -4.84
N VAL A 104 -2.45 -12.97 -4.49
CA VAL A 104 -1.55 -13.11 -3.35
C VAL A 104 -0.13 -13.34 -3.88
N ILE A 105 0.84 -12.63 -3.31
CA ILE A 105 2.25 -12.74 -3.66
C ILE A 105 3.00 -13.34 -2.45
N ASP A 106 3.53 -14.55 -2.61
CA ASP A 106 4.46 -15.11 -1.63
C ASP A 106 5.84 -14.48 -1.84
N CYS A 107 6.17 -13.50 -1.00
CA CYS A 107 7.46 -12.81 -0.99
C CYS A 107 8.52 -13.56 -0.20
N GLY A 108 8.10 -14.51 0.64
CA GLY A 108 8.99 -15.29 1.51
C GLY A 108 8.33 -15.57 2.86
N MET A 109 7.29 -16.37 2.87
CA MET A 109 6.79 -17.01 4.10
C MET A 109 7.84 -18.01 4.63
N LEU A 110 7.69 -18.52 5.87
CA LEU A 110 8.62 -19.53 6.44
C LEU A 110 8.71 -20.79 5.59
N ALA A 111 7.60 -21.21 4.99
CA ALA A 111 7.55 -22.30 4.02
C ALA A 111 6.61 -21.93 2.86
N PRO A 112 6.81 -22.49 1.64
CA PRO A 112 5.86 -22.35 0.54
C PRO A 112 4.48 -22.88 0.91
N ILE A 113 3.41 -22.32 0.28
CA ILE A 113 2.03 -22.68 0.62
C ILE A 113 1.72 -24.16 0.36
N GLU A 114 2.31 -24.77 -0.65
CA GLU A 114 2.10 -26.18 -0.98
C GLU A 114 2.59 -27.16 0.09
N VAL A 115 3.41 -26.71 1.03
CA VAL A 115 3.80 -27.52 2.19
C VAL A 115 2.61 -27.73 3.13
N MET A 116 1.70 -26.75 3.22
CA MET A 116 0.49 -26.81 4.04
C MET A 116 -0.71 -27.35 3.22
N VAL A 117 -0.89 -26.84 2.00
CA VAL A 117 -2.03 -27.15 1.12
C VAL A 117 -1.47 -27.46 -0.27
N PRO A 118 -1.15 -28.73 -0.57
CA PRO A 118 -0.49 -29.11 -1.83
C PRO A 118 -1.23 -28.68 -3.10
N GLU A 119 -2.56 -28.64 -3.07
CA GLU A 119 -3.41 -28.21 -4.17
C GLU A 119 -3.26 -26.73 -4.53
N PHE A 120 -2.71 -25.89 -3.63
CA PHE A 120 -2.50 -24.46 -3.91
C PHE A 120 -1.22 -24.15 -4.68
N LYS A 121 -0.35 -25.14 -4.95
CA LYS A 121 0.88 -24.97 -5.70
C LYS A 121 0.73 -24.25 -7.04
N SER A 122 -0.40 -24.42 -7.71
CA SER A 122 -0.68 -23.80 -9.02
C SER A 122 -1.97 -22.98 -8.97
N HIS A 123 -2.29 -22.43 -7.80
CA HIS A 123 -3.51 -21.63 -7.66
C HIS A 123 -3.43 -20.37 -8.54
N PRO A 124 -4.47 -20.05 -9.36
CA PRO A 124 -4.42 -18.95 -10.35
C PRO A 124 -4.23 -17.57 -9.73
N ASN A 125 -4.53 -17.42 -8.43
CA ASN A 125 -4.37 -16.18 -7.70
C ASN A 125 -3.08 -16.13 -6.85
N LEU A 126 -2.24 -17.15 -6.89
CA LEU A 126 -0.94 -17.18 -6.22
C LEU A 126 0.18 -16.79 -7.19
N ILE A 127 1.06 -15.90 -6.76
CA ILE A 127 2.30 -15.52 -7.44
C ILE A 127 3.45 -15.80 -6.48
N GLU A 128 4.38 -16.67 -6.86
CA GLU A 128 5.53 -17.01 -6.03
C GLU A 128 6.74 -16.17 -6.44
N GLN A 129 7.20 -15.31 -5.54
CA GLN A 129 8.37 -14.43 -5.71
C GLN A 129 9.20 -14.40 -4.43
N ARG A 130 9.51 -15.59 -3.92
CA ARG A 130 10.16 -15.77 -2.62
C ARG A 130 11.63 -15.31 -2.64
N LEU A 131 11.97 -14.45 -1.66
CA LEU A 131 13.35 -14.00 -1.41
C LEU A 131 14.06 -14.88 -0.36
N GLY A 132 13.31 -15.73 0.32
CA GLY A 132 13.83 -16.62 1.36
C GLY A 132 12.69 -17.22 2.20
N ASN A 133 13.06 -17.88 3.30
CA ASN A 133 12.12 -18.46 4.27
C ASN A 133 11.94 -17.52 5.47
N GLY A 134 11.32 -16.36 5.23
CA GLY A 134 11.25 -15.25 6.16
C GLY A 134 12.57 -14.46 6.25
N THR A 135 12.49 -13.22 6.74
CA THR A 135 13.69 -12.41 6.98
C THR A 135 14.47 -12.91 8.18
N ALA A 136 15.74 -12.48 8.30
CA ALA A 136 16.45 -12.62 9.56
C ALA A 136 15.85 -11.70 10.65
N ASN A 137 16.23 -11.94 11.89
CA ASN A 137 15.78 -11.11 13.02
C ASN A 137 16.51 -9.77 13.03
N PHE A 138 15.82 -8.72 12.60
CA PHE A 138 16.40 -7.37 12.50
C PHE A 138 16.86 -6.77 13.85
N SER A 139 16.42 -7.30 14.98
CA SER A 139 16.94 -6.85 16.28
C SER A 139 18.38 -7.29 16.54
N LYS A 140 18.85 -8.35 15.86
CA LYS A 140 20.16 -8.98 16.04
C LYS A 140 21.11 -8.74 14.88
N GLN A 141 20.60 -8.73 13.65
CA GLN A 141 21.37 -8.59 12.42
C GLN A 141 20.54 -7.93 11.33
N ALA A 142 21.08 -7.68 10.14
CA ALA A 142 20.32 -7.20 9.00
C ALA A 142 19.17 -8.17 8.67
N ALA A 143 17.99 -7.63 8.35
CA ALA A 143 16.80 -8.42 8.00
C ALA A 143 17.02 -9.23 6.71
N MET A 144 17.71 -8.65 5.75
CA MET A 144 18.01 -9.25 4.45
C MET A 144 19.30 -8.69 3.86
N SER A 145 19.86 -9.35 2.86
CA SER A 145 21.04 -8.87 2.15
C SER A 145 20.70 -7.74 1.16
N SER A 146 21.72 -7.01 0.69
CA SER A 146 21.57 -5.99 -0.36
C SER A 146 21.10 -6.60 -1.69
N GLU A 147 21.49 -7.82 -1.99
CA GLU A 147 21.06 -8.57 -3.17
C GLU A 147 19.56 -8.92 -3.07
N GLN A 148 19.10 -9.31 -1.87
CA GLN A 148 17.67 -9.55 -1.63
C GLN A 148 16.84 -8.28 -1.73
N VAL A 149 17.38 -7.13 -1.30
CA VAL A 149 16.71 -5.82 -1.52
C VAL A 149 16.59 -5.52 -3.01
N ALA A 150 17.69 -5.65 -3.77
CA ALA A 150 17.67 -5.39 -5.21
C ALA A 150 16.68 -6.31 -5.95
N LEU A 151 16.72 -7.61 -5.65
CA LEU A 151 15.82 -8.60 -6.24
C LEU A 151 14.35 -8.37 -5.82
N GLY A 152 14.11 -7.97 -4.57
CA GLY A 152 12.77 -7.66 -4.07
C GLY A 152 12.15 -6.45 -4.77
N LEU A 153 12.92 -5.40 -4.99
CA LEU A 153 12.49 -4.24 -5.78
C LEU A 153 12.14 -4.67 -7.22
N GLU A 154 12.96 -5.51 -7.84
CA GLU A 154 12.70 -6.04 -9.19
C GLU A 154 11.43 -6.91 -9.24
N TYR A 155 11.23 -7.80 -8.26
CA TYR A 155 10.05 -8.66 -8.18
C TYR A 155 8.76 -7.84 -8.00
N GLY A 156 8.78 -6.84 -7.11
CA GLY A 156 7.66 -5.91 -6.95
C GLY A 156 7.35 -5.15 -8.25
N ALA A 157 8.38 -4.64 -8.93
CA ALA A 157 8.22 -3.99 -10.22
C ALA A 157 7.59 -4.93 -11.27
N ARG A 158 8.07 -6.17 -11.34
CA ARG A 158 7.59 -7.17 -12.31
C ARG A 158 6.10 -7.52 -12.10
N VAL A 159 5.66 -7.71 -10.85
CA VAL A 159 4.25 -8.03 -10.58
C VAL A 159 3.34 -6.84 -10.89
N ALA A 160 3.74 -5.61 -10.56
CA ALA A 160 2.99 -4.41 -10.91
C ALA A 160 2.90 -4.25 -12.43
N GLN A 161 4.02 -4.39 -13.15
CA GLN A 161 4.08 -4.30 -14.61
C GLN A 161 3.16 -5.33 -15.27
N SER A 162 3.26 -6.61 -14.88
CA SER A 162 2.44 -7.67 -15.46
C SER A 162 0.94 -7.45 -15.23
N THR A 163 0.58 -6.93 -14.04
CA THR A 163 -0.81 -6.61 -13.69
C THR A 163 -1.34 -5.44 -14.53
N ILE A 164 -0.54 -4.39 -14.70
CA ILE A 164 -0.93 -3.24 -15.55
C ILE A 164 -1.08 -3.67 -17.01
N TYR A 165 -0.14 -4.44 -17.54
CA TYR A 165 -0.22 -4.93 -18.92
C TYR A 165 -1.36 -5.92 -19.15
N SER A 166 -1.86 -6.57 -18.11
CA SER A 166 -3.08 -7.38 -18.18
C SER A 166 -4.37 -6.57 -18.24
N GLY A 167 -4.26 -5.22 -18.20
CA GLY A 167 -5.36 -4.27 -18.40
C GLY A 167 -5.82 -3.54 -17.13
N SER A 168 -5.19 -3.76 -15.98
CA SER A 168 -5.46 -2.97 -14.77
C SER A 168 -4.93 -1.54 -14.93
N ASN A 169 -5.74 -0.54 -14.57
CA ASN A 169 -5.30 0.85 -14.52
C ASN A 169 -5.46 1.50 -13.14
N LEU A 170 -5.66 0.67 -12.12
CA LEU A 170 -5.68 1.05 -10.71
C LEU A 170 -5.19 -0.14 -9.87
N LEU A 171 -4.08 0.04 -9.18
CA LEU A 171 -3.56 -0.95 -8.26
C LEU A 171 -3.96 -0.63 -6.82
N MET A 172 -4.07 -1.67 -6.02
CA MET A 172 -4.22 -1.61 -4.57
C MET A 172 -3.25 -2.61 -3.96
N PHE A 173 -2.60 -2.23 -2.86
CA PHE A 173 -1.68 -3.11 -2.16
C PHE A 173 -2.23 -3.44 -0.79
N GLY A 174 -2.14 -4.71 -0.43
CA GLY A 174 -2.36 -5.25 0.90
C GLY A 174 -1.12 -6.01 1.35
N GLU A 175 -1.11 -6.44 2.59
CA GLU A 175 0.01 -7.18 3.16
C GLU A 175 -0.45 -8.24 4.16
N MET A 176 0.38 -9.25 4.35
CA MET A 176 0.23 -10.25 5.41
C MET A 176 1.59 -10.75 5.88
N GLY A 177 1.87 -10.61 7.17
CA GLY A 177 3.11 -11.12 7.73
C GLY A 177 3.21 -10.91 9.24
N ILE A 178 3.31 -11.99 10.00
CA ILE A 178 3.45 -11.88 11.45
C ILE A 178 4.78 -11.20 11.80
N GLY A 179 4.71 -10.05 12.49
CA GLY A 179 5.86 -9.22 12.84
C GLY A 179 6.09 -8.00 11.93
N ASN A 180 5.37 -7.89 10.80
CA ASN A 180 5.55 -6.82 9.81
C ASN A 180 5.32 -5.40 10.35
N THR A 181 4.38 -5.19 11.29
CA THR A 181 4.20 -3.89 11.96
C THR A 181 5.45 -3.41 12.69
N SER A 182 6.28 -4.34 13.19
CA SER A 182 7.55 -3.99 13.85
C SER A 182 8.59 -3.56 12.83
N SER A 183 8.65 -4.22 11.68
CA SER A 183 9.50 -3.83 10.54
C SER A 183 9.08 -2.47 9.98
N ALA A 184 7.79 -2.25 9.75
CA ALA A 184 7.26 -0.96 9.30
C ALA A 184 7.57 0.16 10.31
N SER A 185 7.38 -0.10 11.61
CA SER A 185 7.74 0.86 12.66
C SER A 185 9.24 1.20 12.68
N ALA A 186 10.09 0.19 12.45
CA ALA A 186 11.54 0.38 12.39
C ALA A 186 11.96 1.19 11.15
N LEU A 187 11.37 0.92 9.98
CA LEU A 187 11.58 1.69 8.76
C LEU A 187 11.16 3.16 8.95
N LEU A 188 9.96 3.39 9.49
CA LEU A 188 9.46 4.73 9.73
C LEU A 188 10.37 5.51 10.69
N ALA A 189 10.77 4.90 11.81
CA ALA A 189 11.66 5.56 12.78
C ALA A 189 13.08 5.77 12.25
N ALA A 190 13.60 4.88 11.39
CA ALA A 190 14.95 5.02 10.83
C ALA A 190 15.03 6.07 9.72
N LEU A 191 13.94 6.29 8.97
CA LEU A 191 13.90 7.13 7.78
C LEU A 191 13.21 8.50 8.01
N SER A 192 12.76 8.77 9.22
CA SER A 192 12.10 10.03 9.58
C SER A 192 12.72 10.62 10.86
N PRO A 193 12.41 11.88 11.21
CA PRO A 193 12.85 12.48 12.46
C PRO A 193 12.11 11.99 13.70
N LEU A 194 11.20 11.03 13.55
CA LEU A 194 10.32 10.56 14.62
C LEU A 194 11.07 9.66 15.61
N ALA A 195 10.81 9.83 16.89
CA ALA A 195 11.29 8.89 17.89
C ALA A 195 10.51 7.55 17.78
N VAL A 196 11.18 6.43 18.10
CA VAL A 196 10.65 5.07 17.96
C VAL A 196 9.28 4.89 18.64
N ASN A 197 9.07 5.52 19.80
CA ASN A 197 7.80 5.40 20.55
C ASN A 197 6.59 5.99 19.80
N TYR A 198 6.78 6.90 18.87
CA TYR A 198 5.69 7.42 17.99
C TYR A 198 5.39 6.46 16.82
N CYS A 199 6.36 5.66 16.43
CA CYS A 199 6.24 4.76 15.28
C CYS A 199 5.66 3.39 15.68
N VAL A 200 5.87 2.96 16.93
CA VAL A 200 5.45 1.64 17.41
C VAL A 200 4.04 1.71 17.97
N GLY A 201 3.15 0.86 17.45
CA GLY A 201 1.78 0.68 17.91
C GLY A 201 1.51 -0.70 18.50
N LEU A 202 0.26 -0.91 18.94
CA LEU A 202 -0.19 -2.16 19.55
C LEU A 202 -0.29 -3.32 18.52
N GLY A 203 -0.22 -3.03 17.22
CA GLY A 203 -0.46 -4.03 16.19
C GLY A 203 -1.85 -4.65 16.35
N THR A 204 -1.94 -5.97 16.22
CA THR A 204 -3.20 -6.71 16.40
C THR A 204 -3.70 -6.80 17.84
N GLY A 205 -3.01 -6.18 18.83
CA GLY A 205 -3.49 -6.10 20.21
C GLY A 205 -2.55 -6.67 21.25
N VAL A 206 -1.23 -6.40 21.14
CA VAL A 206 -0.22 -6.80 22.15
C VAL A 206 -0.48 -6.13 23.51
N ASN A 207 -0.13 -6.82 24.60
CA ASN A 207 -0.19 -6.27 25.95
C ASN A 207 0.98 -5.31 26.23
N SER A 208 0.99 -4.66 27.42
CA SER A 208 2.00 -3.67 27.81
C SER A 208 3.43 -4.23 27.86
N GLU A 209 3.61 -5.49 28.28
CA GLU A 209 4.92 -6.15 28.32
C GLU A 209 5.44 -6.41 26.89
N GLN A 210 4.58 -6.94 26.03
CA GLN A 210 4.89 -7.16 24.62
C GLN A 210 5.19 -5.84 23.90
N LEU A 211 4.44 -4.76 24.20
CA LEU A 211 4.70 -3.43 23.65
C LEU A 211 6.08 -2.90 24.07
N SER A 212 6.43 -3.03 25.34
CA SER A 212 7.75 -2.63 25.87
C SER A 212 8.88 -3.42 25.19
N ARG A 213 8.67 -4.73 25.01
CA ARG A 213 9.59 -5.61 24.27
C ARG A 213 9.73 -5.17 22.82
N LYS A 214 8.60 -4.91 22.13
CA LYS A 214 8.58 -4.42 20.75
C LYS A 214 9.36 -3.11 20.59
N LEU A 215 9.14 -2.13 21.49
CA LEU A 215 9.89 -0.87 21.51
C LEU A 215 11.40 -1.09 21.62
N LYS A 216 11.84 -1.98 22.52
CA LYS A 216 13.26 -2.31 22.70
C LYS A 216 13.87 -2.90 21.43
N LEU A 217 13.20 -3.89 20.83
CA LEU A 217 13.71 -4.60 19.63
C LEU A 217 13.74 -3.68 18.40
N VAL A 218 12.71 -2.86 18.23
CA VAL A 218 12.69 -1.84 17.16
C VAL A 218 13.83 -0.84 17.36
N SER A 219 14.05 -0.33 18.58
CA SER A 219 15.15 0.58 18.89
C SER A 219 16.53 -0.03 18.58
N GLN A 220 16.73 -1.33 18.85
CA GLN A 220 17.96 -2.04 18.50
C GLN A 220 18.18 -2.09 16.99
N GLY A 221 17.16 -2.38 16.21
CA GLY A 221 17.22 -2.35 14.73
C GLY A 221 17.54 -0.96 14.20
N VAL A 222 16.80 0.05 14.65
CA VAL A 222 16.94 1.45 14.22
C VAL A 222 18.35 2.00 14.54
N SER A 223 18.95 1.60 15.66
CA SER A 223 20.28 2.07 16.02
C SER A 223 21.37 1.76 14.98
N ARG A 224 21.20 0.68 14.21
CA ARG A 224 22.12 0.31 13.12
C ARG A 224 21.87 1.08 11.82
N CYS A 225 20.76 1.79 11.72
CA CYS A 225 20.38 2.49 10.50
C CYS A 225 20.93 3.92 10.39
N ARG A 226 21.67 4.40 11.39
CA ARG A 226 22.16 5.79 11.41
C ARG A 226 23.06 6.09 10.21
N GLY A 227 22.71 7.12 9.45
CA GLY A 227 23.48 7.58 8.29
C GLY A 227 23.38 6.69 7.05
N LEU A 228 22.53 5.69 7.07
CA LEU A 228 22.25 4.84 5.92
C LEU A 228 21.19 5.46 5.01
N ASP A 229 21.29 5.19 3.72
CA ASP A 229 20.26 5.52 2.74
C ASP A 229 19.04 4.58 2.85
N ALA A 230 17.96 4.90 2.14
CA ALA A 230 16.71 4.15 2.21
C ALA A 230 16.84 2.66 1.80
N LYS A 231 17.69 2.34 0.81
CA LYS A 231 17.92 0.95 0.40
C LYS A 231 18.69 0.16 1.46
N ALA A 232 19.71 0.79 2.05
CA ALA A 232 20.44 0.17 3.14
C ALA A 232 19.58 -0.02 4.39
N VAL A 233 18.68 0.94 4.69
CA VAL A 233 17.71 0.80 5.79
C VAL A 233 16.72 -0.34 5.53
N LEU A 234 16.22 -0.52 4.29
CA LEU A 234 15.43 -1.70 3.90
C LEU A 234 16.16 -3.01 4.20
N SER A 235 17.46 -3.09 3.88
CA SER A 235 18.27 -4.27 4.22
C SER A 235 18.32 -4.52 5.73
N GLN A 236 18.48 -3.46 6.54
CA GLN A 236 18.65 -3.59 7.99
C GLN A 236 17.38 -4.00 8.72
N VAL A 237 16.23 -3.41 8.39
CA VAL A 237 15.01 -3.54 9.18
C VAL A 237 13.74 -3.78 8.36
N GLY A 238 13.85 -3.97 7.06
CA GLY A 238 12.72 -4.19 6.15
C GLY A 238 12.07 -5.57 6.25
N GLY A 239 11.14 -5.83 5.35
CA GLY A 239 10.44 -7.10 5.14
C GLY A 239 10.46 -7.48 3.66
N PHE A 240 10.35 -8.76 3.34
CA PHE A 240 10.35 -9.23 1.94
C PHE A 240 9.12 -8.71 1.19
N GLU A 241 7.96 -8.64 1.84
CA GLU A 241 6.73 -8.07 1.32
C GLU A 241 6.84 -6.55 1.18
N ILE A 242 7.47 -5.88 2.15
CA ILE A 242 7.63 -4.42 2.14
C ILE A 242 8.53 -3.99 0.98
N VAL A 243 9.68 -4.65 0.79
CA VAL A 243 10.60 -4.31 -0.31
C VAL A 243 9.97 -4.55 -1.68
N GLN A 244 9.15 -5.59 -1.83
CA GLN A 244 8.43 -5.83 -3.08
C GLN A 244 7.33 -4.79 -3.30
N MET A 245 6.60 -4.37 -2.27
CA MET A 245 5.65 -3.25 -2.38
C MET A 245 6.34 -1.95 -2.80
N VAL A 246 7.54 -1.64 -2.25
CA VAL A 246 8.33 -0.48 -2.68
C VAL A 246 8.63 -0.55 -4.18
N GLY A 247 9.10 -1.70 -4.68
CA GLY A 247 9.33 -1.90 -6.11
C GLY A 247 8.07 -1.75 -6.96
N ALA A 248 6.92 -2.24 -6.46
CA ALA A 248 5.63 -2.12 -7.12
C ALA A 248 5.15 -0.65 -7.21
N PHE A 249 5.36 0.17 -6.17
CA PHE A 249 5.07 1.61 -6.20
C PHE A 249 5.91 2.35 -7.25
N LEU A 250 7.21 2.09 -7.28
CA LEU A 250 8.12 2.70 -8.26
C LEU A 250 7.73 2.37 -9.70
N GLU A 251 7.34 1.12 -9.94
CA GLU A 251 6.93 0.67 -11.27
C GLU A 251 5.54 1.23 -11.66
N ALA A 252 4.60 1.31 -10.73
CA ALA A 252 3.30 1.95 -10.96
C ALA A 252 3.49 3.41 -11.40
N LYS A 253 4.38 4.17 -10.74
CA LYS A 253 4.78 5.52 -11.17
C LYS A 253 5.36 5.52 -12.58
N ARG A 254 6.31 4.63 -12.88
CA ARG A 254 6.95 4.53 -14.20
C ARG A 254 5.92 4.26 -15.30
N LEU A 255 4.89 3.46 -15.00
CA LEU A 255 3.81 3.13 -15.92
C LEU A 255 2.57 4.04 -15.76
N LYS A 256 2.72 5.17 -15.06
CA LYS A 256 1.66 6.20 -14.90
C LYS A 256 0.33 5.61 -14.42
N THR A 257 0.40 4.69 -13.47
CA THR A 257 -0.75 3.97 -12.91
C THR A 257 -0.95 4.38 -11.46
N PRO A 258 -2.14 4.86 -11.06
CA PRO A 258 -2.43 5.22 -9.68
C PRO A 258 -2.46 3.99 -8.78
N VAL A 259 -2.03 4.17 -7.53
CA VAL A 259 -2.12 3.18 -6.46
C VAL A 259 -2.98 3.71 -5.33
N LEU A 260 -4.01 2.97 -4.94
CA LEU A 260 -4.79 3.24 -3.74
C LEU A 260 -4.11 2.56 -2.55
N VAL A 261 -3.49 3.38 -1.71
CA VAL A 261 -2.65 2.98 -0.57
C VAL A 261 -3.54 2.61 0.61
N ASP A 262 -3.36 1.41 1.17
CA ASP A 262 -4.15 0.88 2.27
C ASP A 262 -3.79 1.53 3.63
N GLY A 263 -3.37 0.73 4.58
CA GLY A 263 -3.10 1.11 5.96
C GLY A 263 -1.63 1.45 6.25
N PHE A 264 -1.23 1.24 7.52
CA PHE A 264 0.06 1.66 8.05
C PHE A 264 1.26 1.07 7.30
N ILE A 265 1.31 -0.25 7.13
CA ILE A 265 2.48 -0.92 6.56
C ILE A 265 2.66 -0.55 5.09
N VAL A 266 1.55 -0.54 4.33
CA VAL A 266 1.55 -0.12 2.92
C VAL A 266 1.94 1.36 2.80
N SER A 267 1.48 2.24 3.70
CA SER A 267 1.88 3.66 3.74
C SER A 267 3.37 3.83 4.06
N VAL A 268 3.95 2.97 4.89
CA VAL A 268 5.41 2.98 5.13
C VAL A 268 6.17 2.54 3.88
N ALA A 269 5.71 1.50 3.17
CA ALA A 269 6.29 1.11 1.89
C ALA A 269 6.19 2.25 0.85
N ALA A 270 5.04 2.94 0.79
CA ALA A 270 4.83 4.13 -0.03
C ALA A 270 5.81 5.26 0.34
N TYR A 271 6.02 5.52 1.63
CA TYR A 271 6.98 6.51 2.10
C TYR A 271 8.42 6.16 1.68
N VAL A 272 8.82 4.90 1.83
CA VAL A 272 10.15 4.46 1.35
C VAL A 272 10.27 4.64 -0.17
N ALA A 273 9.22 4.33 -0.94
CA ALA A 273 9.23 4.56 -2.38
C ALA A 273 9.42 6.04 -2.73
N THR A 274 8.80 6.97 -1.99
CA THR A 274 8.99 8.42 -2.22
C THR A 274 10.39 8.91 -1.84
N LEU A 275 11.07 8.26 -0.91
CA LEU A 275 12.48 8.57 -0.58
C LEU A 275 13.44 8.09 -1.68
N LEU A 276 13.05 7.08 -2.45
CA LEU A 276 13.84 6.60 -3.60
C LEU A 276 13.54 7.40 -4.88
N ASP A 277 12.30 7.86 -5.04
CA ASP A 277 11.83 8.67 -6.16
C ASP A 277 10.61 9.48 -5.70
N GLU A 278 10.81 10.78 -5.45
CA GLU A 278 9.80 11.67 -4.88
C GLU A 278 8.53 11.78 -5.73
N GLU A 279 8.65 11.70 -7.07
CA GLU A 279 7.49 11.76 -7.96
C GLU A 279 6.54 10.58 -7.81
N THR A 280 6.95 9.50 -7.14
CA THR A 280 6.08 8.34 -6.86
C THR A 280 4.85 8.77 -6.06
N ARG A 281 4.98 9.82 -5.21
CA ARG A 281 3.89 10.38 -4.42
C ARG A 281 2.70 10.85 -5.28
N ASP A 282 2.95 11.36 -6.47
CA ASP A 282 1.92 11.91 -7.36
C ASP A 282 0.93 10.84 -7.86
N TYR A 283 1.31 9.57 -7.78
CA TYR A 283 0.50 8.43 -8.20
C TYR A 283 -0.18 7.70 -7.04
N MET A 284 -0.13 8.25 -5.83
CA MET A 284 -0.70 7.64 -4.63
C MET A 284 -1.97 8.36 -4.18
N LEU A 285 -3.03 7.59 -3.96
CA LEU A 285 -4.27 7.99 -3.31
C LEU A 285 -4.35 7.21 -1.99
N PHE A 286 -4.82 7.82 -0.90
CA PHE A 286 -4.80 7.17 0.41
C PHE A 286 -6.20 6.76 0.83
N ALA A 287 -6.36 5.48 1.14
CA ALA A 287 -7.65 4.85 1.34
C ALA A 287 -8.27 5.21 2.69
N HIS A 288 -7.54 4.98 3.77
CA HIS A 288 -8.10 5.18 5.10
C HIS A 288 -7.04 5.59 6.13
N ARG A 289 -7.50 6.13 7.26
CA ARG A 289 -6.68 6.27 8.45
C ARG A 289 -6.83 5.00 9.31
N SER A 290 -5.73 4.28 9.50
CA SER A 290 -5.68 3.13 10.38
C SER A 290 -5.48 3.57 11.84
N GLU A 291 -5.97 2.77 12.79
CA GLU A 291 -5.75 2.96 14.24
C GLU A 291 -4.31 2.65 14.71
N GLU A 292 -3.39 2.28 13.81
CA GLU A 292 -1.98 2.11 14.16
C GLU A 292 -1.32 3.46 14.45
N ASN A 293 -0.63 3.56 15.61
CA ASN A 293 -0.03 4.81 16.10
C ASN A 293 0.85 5.52 15.07
N GLY A 294 1.69 4.76 14.35
CA GLY A 294 2.60 5.30 13.35
C GLY A 294 1.90 5.85 12.12
N HIS A 295 0.66 5.43 11.86
CA HIS A 295 -0.01 5.74 10.59
C HIS A 295 -0.27 7.23 10.39
N LYS A 296 -0.75 7.94 11.42
CA LYS A 296 -0.97 9.40 11.33
C LYS A 296 0.30 10.15 10.94
N PHE A 297 1.44 9.73 11.48
CA PHE A 297 2.72 10.39 11.21
C PHE A 297 3.23 10.13 9.79
N VAL A 298 3.11 8.89 9.28
CA VAL A 298 3.49 8.63 7.90
C VAL A 298 2.57 9.31 6.90
N LEU A 299 1.28 9.47 7.20
CA LEU A 299 0.36 10.28 6.41
C LEU A 299 0.78 11.75 6.38
N GLU A 300 1.19 12.32 7.54
CA GLU A 300 1.71 13.69 7.62
C GLU A 300 2.99 13.86 6.78
N LEU A 301 3.96 12.93 6.88
CA LEU A 301 5.18 12.93 6.08
C LEU A 301 4.89 12.87 4.57
N LEU A 302 3.89 12.11 4.18
CA LEU A 302 3.43 11.98 2.80
C LEU A 302 2.49 13.11 2.36
N LYS A 303 2.11 14.03 3.26
CA LYS A 303 1.08 15.06 3.01
C LYS A 303 -0.19 14.43 2.44
N ALA A 304 -0.64 13.35 3.05
CA ALA A 304 -1.73 12.51 2.58
C ALA A 304 -3.03 12.83 3.32
N GLU A 305 -4.12 12.89 2.58
CA GLU A 305 -5.48 13.02 3.10
C GLU A 305 -6.24 11.70 2.84
N PRO A 306 -6.48 10.85 3.85
CA PRO A 306 -7.17 9.58 3.65
C PRO A 306 -8.67 9.78 3.41
N LEU A 307 -9.25 8.92 2.57
CA LEU A 307 -10.66 8.95 2.18
C LEU A 307 -11.62 8.50 3.28
N LEU A 308 -11.19 7.54 4.11
CA LEU A 308 -12.01 6.90 5.14
C LEU A 308 -11.35 7.00 6.52
N ASP A 309 -12.18 7.06 7.54
CA ASP A 309 -11.82 6.96 8.96
C ASP A 309 -12.87 6.09 9.67
N LEU A 310 -12.67 4.76 9.60
CA LEU A 310 -13.63 3.75 10.09
C LEU A 310 -13.10 2.97 11.30
N GLY A 311 -11.99 3.39 11.91
CA GLY A 311 -11.36 2.66 13.01
C GLY A 311 -10.75 1.33 12.58
N LEU A 312 -10.36 1.15 11.30
CA LEU A 312 -9.79 -0.10 10.80
C LEU A 312 -8.34 -0.27 11.26
N ARG A 313 -7.96 -1.53 11.55
CA ARG A 313 -6.59 -1.93 11.92
C ARG A 313 -6.24 -3.37 11.50
N LEU A 314 -6.93 -3.89 10.48
CA LEU A 314 -6.75 -5.28 10.04
C LEU A 314 -5.56 -5.47 9.10
N GLY A 315 -5.37 -4.56 8.13
CA GLY A 315 -4.47 -4.76 7.00
C GLY A 315 -5.14 -5.50 5.84
N GLU A 316 -4.41 -6.38 5.17
CA GLU A 316 -4.84 -7.21 4.03
C GLU A 316 -5.25 -6.42 2.78
N GLY A 317 -5.20 -5.08 2.79
CA GLY A 317 -5.74 -4.22 1.73
C GLY A 317 -7.21 -3.84 1.94
N THR A 318 -7.78 -4.14 3.12
CA THR A 318 -9.23 -3.97 3.39
C THR A 318 -9.69 -2.53 3.30
N GLY A 319 -8.90 -1.57 3.77
CA GLY A 319 -9.23 -0.14 3.65
C GLY A 319 -9.24 0.32 2.20
N ALA A 320 -8.28 -0.14 1.38
CA ALA A 320 -8.22 0.18 -0.03
C ALA A 320 -9.43 -0.39 -0.79
N ALA A 321 -9.80 -1.64 -0.53
CA ALA A 321 -10.99 -2.24 -1.15
C ALA A 321 -12.27 -1.47 -0.81
N LEU A 322 -12.43 -1.02 0.46
CA LEU A 322 -13.59 -0.24 0.92
C LEU A 322 -13.60 1.20 0.38
N ALA A 323 -12.45 1.79 0.07
CA ALA A 323 -12.35 3.14 -0.48
C ALA A 323 -12.60 3.21 -2.00
N LEU A 324 -12.48 2.11 -2.73
CA LEU A 324 -12.66 2.08 -4.19
C LEU A 324 -13.99 2.70 -4.68
N PRO A 325 -15.16 2.47 -4.03
CA PRO A 325 -16.40 3.12 -4.42
C PRO A 325 -16.32 4.65 -4.44
N LEU A 326 -15.51 5.27 -3.58
CA LEU A 326 -15.33 6.73 -3.57
C LEU A 326 -14.51 7.20 -4.79
N LEU A 327 -13.53 6.44 -5.25
CA LEU A 327 -12.82 6.72 -6.49
C LEU A 327 -13.76 6.60 -7.70
N LYS A 328 -14.61 5.56 -7.71
CA LYS A 328 -15.64 5.40 -8.75
C LYS A 328 -16.63 6.56 -8.73
N ALA A 329 -17.03 7.04 -7.56
CA ALA A 329 -17.91 8.22 -7.42
C ALA A 329 -17.21 9.50 -7.91
N ALA A 330 -15.92 9.70 -7.58
CA ALA A 330 -15.13 10.82 -8.08
C ALA A 330 -15.02 10.82 -9.62
N ALA A 331 -14.78 9.66 -10.22
CA ALA A 331 -14.78 9.50 -11.67
C ALA A 331 -16.17 9.81 -12.27
N GLN A 332 -17.25 9.32 -11.65
CA GLN A 332 -18.60 9.51 -12.18
C GLN A 332 -19.07 10.97 -12.14
N PHE A 333 -18.80 11.73 -11.07
CA PHE A 333 -19.17 13.13 -11.07
C PHE A 333 -18.37 13.93 -12.12
N TYR A 334 -17.07 13.64 -12.27
CA TYR A 334 -16.24 14.25 -13.31
C TYR A 334 -16.81 13.99 -14.71
N ASN A 335 -17.17 12.75 -14.99
CA ASN A 335 -17.64 12.29 -16.29
C ASN A 335 -19.06 12.79 -16.60
N LYS A 336 -20.01 12.63 -15.67
CA LYS A 336 -21.46 12.71 -15.99
C LYS A 336 -22.20 13.86 -15.33
N MET A 337 -21.66 14.50 -14.27
CA MET A 337 -22.35 15.61 -13.67
C MET A 337 -22.43 16.78 -14.67
N ALA A 338 -23.62 17.36 -14.82
CA ALA A 338 -23.85 18.47 -15.73
C ALA A 338 -23.04 19.71 -15.30
N SER A 339 -22.65 20.53 -16.26
CA SER A 339 -22.16 21.88 -15.98
C SER A 339 -23.36 22.84 -15.77
N PHE A 340 -23.13 24.00 -15.15
CA PHE A 340 -24.14 25.03 -15.01
C PHE A 340 -24.74 25.41 -16.38
N GLU A 341 -23.90 25.57 -17.38
CA GLU A 341 -24.31 25.88 -18.77
C GLU A 341 -25.19 24.77 -19.34
N SER A 342 -24.73 23.49 -19.29
CA SER A 342 -25.46 22.37 -19.89
C SER A 342 -26.77 22.05 -19.17
N ALA A 343 -26.90 22.42 -17.89
CA ALA A 343 -28.12 22.25 -17.09
C ALA A 343 -29.06 23.48 -17.17
N GLY A 344 -28.63 24.58 -17.80
CA GLY A 344 -29.41 25.83 -17.82
C GLY A 344 -29.60 26.46 -16.45
N VAL A 345 -28.66 26.22 -15.52
CA VAL A 345 -28.71 26.77 -14.14
C VAL A 345 -27.93 28.07 -14.12
N THR A 346 -28.59 29.14 -13.72
CA THR A 346 -27.97 30.46 -13.53
C THR A 346 -27.46 30.58 -12.09
N VAL A 347 -26.23 31.01 -11.89
CA VAL A 347 -25.56 31.17 -10.58
C VAL A 347 -25.37 32.64 -10.29
#